data_6eb6409d804045d6ca37eaed36391c51
#
_entry.id   6eb6409d804045d6ca37eaed36391c51
#
_cell.length_a   1.000
_cell.length_b   1.000
_cell.length_c   1.000
_cell.angle_alpha   90.00
_cell.angle_beta   90.00
_cell.angle_gamma   90.00
#
_symmetry.space_group_name_H-M   'P 1'
#
loop_
_entity.id
_entity.type
_entity.pdbx_description
1 polymer ?
#
loop_
_entity_poly.entity_id
_entity_poly.type
_entity_poly.pdbx_seq_one_letter_code
_entity_poly.pdbx_strand_id
1 'polypeptide(L)'
;MSFPPSHLLQHSRQHLVSFAIQVLLPAVALTLLQIFLISFWSQEDDYASVFKGLTQWDSHWYLGIVRQGYQFAGFDKIAYEQGNVAFFPGYPLAVTALSRLLRVEPELGLYLIAQLFCWLMWIYLFLLYRLWQIPTLWQVLASLIILVYPSSFYLVVGYSESLFMASLLGFFYWSMGLDSLWPSLLAGIHGLVMSATRIVGLPVALVPLLRLSRRWFWTAGAVVLALLGGLSFFLYCQLRFGRWDLYMEMQRYFGPSSFDYLAIIQPRTYAPLFSLGYWQSLFSFSEALGGGVWAISLSQLFVPLTLGSLVVTSLLDGWSVLTGKSRRWRERLGLHLAAWIMFFISVAGMSAVAQRSMIRYCLPVHIVQVLAFLHWAKHTDFGFIPLEVRPHLSRVLKLGYELLALVFLVLNQILTWRYVHHLWVA
;
A
#
# COMPACT_ATOMS: atom_id res chain seq x y z
N MET A 1 -1.28 -49.36 -15.99
CA MET A 1 -1.07 -48.00 -15.46
C MET A 1 0.35 -47.58 -15.86
N SER A 2 0.50 -46.82 -16.96
CA SER A 2 1.80 -46.31 -17.40
C SER A 2 2.12 -45.05 -16.62
N PHE A 3 3.24 -45.04 -15.89
CA PHE A 3 3.76 -43.85 -15.23
C PHE A 3 4.00 -42.74 -16.27
N PRO A 4 3.67 -41.48 -15.94
CA PRO A 4 3.95 -40.37 -16.86
C PRO A 4 5.45 -40.33 -17.16
N PRO A 5 5.85 -39.99 -18.40
CA PRO A 5 7.26 -40.01 -18.79
C PRO A 5 8.08 -39.05 -17.89
N SER A 6 9.24 -39.52 -17.48
CA SER A 6 10.16 -38.86 -16.54
C SER A 6 10.46 -37.39 -16.89
N HIS A 7 10.42 -37.03 -18.16
CA HIS A 7 10.61 -35.64 -18.65
C HIS A 7 9.52 -34.67 -18.21
N LEU A 8 8.26 -35.08 -18.08
CA LEU A 8 7.18 -34.21 -17.60
C LEU A 8 7.30 -33.91 -16.11
N LEU A 9 7.70 -34.93 -15.33
CA LEU A 9 7.96 -34.76 -13.89
C LEU A 9 9.20 -33.88 -13.63
N GLN A 10 10.23 -34.03 -14.44
CA GLN A 10 11.46 -33.24 -14.35
C GLN A 10 11.21 -31.77 -14.72
N HIS A 11 10.41 -31.51 -15.74
CA HIS A 11 10.03 -30.14 -16.15
C HIS A 11 9.17 -29.45 -15.09
N SER A 12 8.17 -30.15 -14.53
CA SER A 12 7.34 -29.62 -13.44
C SER A 12 8.16 -29.31 -12.17
N ARG A 13 9.12 -30.18 -11.83
CA ARG A 13 10.02 -29.98 -10.68
C ARG A 13 10.94 -28.76 -10.86
N GLN A 14 11.49 -28.55 -12.05
CA GLN A 14 12.29 -27.37 -12.35
C GLN A 14 11.48 -26.09 -12.24
N HIS A 15 10.23 -26.08 -12.69
CA HIS A 15 9.32 -24.94 -12.54
C HIS A 15 9.00 -24.64 -11.07
N LEU A 16 8.76 -25.65 -10.25
CA LEU A 16 8.50 -25.50 -8.82
C LEU A 16 9.73 -24.95 -8.08
N VAL A 17 10.92 -25.49 -8.36
CA VAL A 17 12.17 -25.00 -7.76
C VAL A 17 12.45 -23.56 -8.18
N SER A 18 12.28 -23.22 -9.45
CA SER A 18 12.43 -21.85 -9.94
C SER A 18 11.42 -20.87 -9.27
N PHE A 19 10.18 -21.29 -9.09
CA PHE A 19 9.17 -20.52 -8.37
C PHE A 19 9.57 -20.30 -6.90
N ALA A 20 9.97 -21.36 -6.22
CA ALA A 20 10.41 -21.27 -4.82
C ALA A 20 11.56 -20.28 -4.65
N ILE A 21 12.62 -20.38 -5.48
CA ILE A 21 13.82 -19.54 -5.40
C ILE A 21 13.51 -18.08 -5.80
N GLN A 22 12.74 -17.86 -6.83
CA GLN A 22 12.54 -16.52 -7.39
C GLN A 22 11.35 -15.74 -6.77
N VAL A 23 10.44 -16.41 -6.08
CA VAL A 23 9.24 -15.80 -5.52
C VAL A 23 9.13 -16.04 -4.02
N LEU A 24 9.07 -17.32 -3.59
CA LEU A 24 8.76 -17.63 -2.19
C LEU A 24 9.89 -17.25 -1.23
N LEU A 25 11.12 -17.63 -1.53
CA LEU A 25 12.26 -17.36 -0.64
C LEU A 25 12.53 -15.86 -0.47
N PRO A 26 12.62 -15.03 -1.53
CA PRO A 26 12.80 -13.60 -1.33
C PRO A 26 11.61 -12.94 -0.65
N ALA A 27 10.38 -13.38 -0.89
CA ALA A 27 9.20 -12.87 -0.18
C ALA A 27 9.26 -13.14 1.33
N VAL A 28 9.64 -14.37 1.72
CA VAL A 28 9.85 -14.73 3.13
C VAL A 28 11.00 -13.91 3.72
N ALA A 29 12.14 -13.84 3.03
CA ALA A 29 13.32 -13.11 3.51
C ALA A 29 13.03 -11.63 3.78
N LEU A 30 12.31 -10.95 2.85
CA LEU A 30 11.96 -9.54 3.03
C LEU A 30 10.94 -9.34 4.15
N THR A 31 9.96 -10.24 4.30
CA THR A 31 9.02 -10.17 5.42
C THR A 31 9.72 -10.36 6.76
N LEU A 32 10.60 -11.37 6.87
CA LEU A 32 11.38 -11.61 8.08
C LEU A 32 12.32 -10.43 8.39
N LEU A 33 12.92 -9.82 7.36
CA LEU A 33 13.76 -8.64 7.54
C LEU A 33 12.95 -7.46 8.09
N GLN A 34 11.73 -7.22 7.61
CA GLN A 34 10.86 -6.16 8.15
C GLN A 34 10.45 -6.44 9.61
N ILE A 35 10.12 -7.69 9.93
CA ILE A 35 9.85 -8.11 11.31
C ILE A 35 11.08 -7.90 12.19
N PHE A 36 12.25 -8.30 11.72
CA PHE A 36 13.51 -8.10 12.44
C PHE A 36 13.81 -6.62 12.69
N LEU A 37 13.66 -5.76 11.68
CA LEU A 37 13.93 -4.32 11.80
C LEU A 37 13.06 -3.64 12.86
N ILE A 38 11.79 -4.04 13.00
CA ILE A 38 10.95 -3.49 14.06
C ILE A 38 11.27 -4.11 15.43
N SER A 39 11.54 -5.41 15.49
CA SER A 39 11.90 -6.10 16.73
C SER A 39 13.24 -5.63 17.28
N PHE A 40 14.18 -5.24 16.41
CA PHE A 40 15.49 -4.71 16.80
C PHE A 40 15.41 -3.48 17.71
N TRP A 41 14.40 -2.62 17.52
CA TRP A 41 14.17 -1.43 18.34
C TRP A 41 13.34 -1.70 19.58
N SER A 42 12.70 -2.87 19.68
CA SER A 42 11.99 -3.30 20.88
C SER A 42 12.99 -3.73 21.94
N GLN A 43 12.64 -3.52 23.20
CA GLN A 43 13.42 -3.98 24.34
C GLN A 43 12.90 -5.33 24.89
N GLU A 44 11.91 -5.89 24.22
CA GLU A 44 11.27 -7.16 24.62
C GLU A 44 12.00 -8.37 24.03
N ASP A 45 12.12 -9.44 24.82
CA ASP A 45 12.91 -10.63 24.46
C ASP A 45 12.13 -11.66 23.62
N ASP A 46 10.80 -11.64 23.66
CA ASP A 46 9.98 -12.59 22.92
C ASP A 46 9.04 -11.92 21.91
N TYR A 47 8.73 -12.66 20.85
CA TYR A 47 7.89 -12.18 19.75
C TYR A 47 6.52 -11.67 20.20
N ALA A 48 5.85 -12.37 21.10
CA ALA A 48 4.48 -12.02 21.51
C ALA A 48 4.50 -10.70 22.30
N SER A 49 5.47 -10.51 23.20
CA SER A 49 5.67 -9.29 23.98
C SER A 49 6.01 -8.10 23.08
N VAL A 50 6.94 -8.26 22.13
CA VAL A 50 7.25 -7.24 21.12
C VAL A 50 5.99 -6.72 20.47
N PHE A 51 5.22 -7.61 19.84
CA PHE A 51 4.09 -7.18 19.04
C PHE A 51 2.88 -6.76 19.88
N LYS A 52 2.66 -7.34 21.06
CA LYS A 52 1.61 -6.89 21.98
C LYS A 52 1.86 -5.44 22.45
N GLY A 53 3.10 -5.08 22.73
CA GLY A 53 3.49 -3.71 23.07
C GLY A 53 3.27 -2.70 21.93
N LEU A 54 3.24 -3.16 20.69
CA LEU A 54 3.04 -2.31 19.50
C LEU A 54 1.56 -2.06 19.15
N THR A 55 0.61 -2.57 19.93
CA THR A 55 -0.82 -2.29 19.70
C THR A 55 -1.13 -0.86 20.10
N GLN A 56 -1.22 0.04 19.12
CA GLN A 56 -1.43 1.48 19.37
C GLN A 56 -2.15 2.15 18.18
N TRP A 57 -2.77 3.31 18.42
CA TRP A 57 -3.54 4.10 17.45
C TRP A 57 -4.57 3.27 16.69
N ASP A 58 -4.42 3.11 15.35
CA ASP A 58 -5.41 2.37 14.55
C ASP A 58 -5.54 0.91 14.94
N SER A 59 -4.47 0.28 15.46
CA SER A 59 -4.54 -1.10 15.97
C SER A 59 -5.56 -1.26 17.11
N HIS A 60 -5.70 -0.25 17.98
CA HIS A 60 -6.73 -0.27 19.03
C HIS A 60 -8.14 -0.25 18.45
N TRP A 61 -8.38 0.53 17.39
CA TRP A 61 -9.67 0.56 16.73
C TRP A 61 -10.01 -0.80 16.10
N TYR A 62 -9.06 -1.41 15.39
CA TYR A 62 -9.25 -2.75 14.84
C TYR A 62 -9.49 -3.79 15.94
N LEU A 63 -8.75 -3.74 17.03
CA LEU A 63 -8.93 -4.61 18.17
C LEU A 63 -10.31 -4.45 18.82
N GLY A 64 -10.76 -3.21 18.98
CA GLY A 64 -12.11 -2.90 19.47
C GLY A 64 -13.20 -3.51 18.60
N ILE A 65 -13.08 -3.42 17.27
CA ILE A 65 -14.02 -4.04 16.33
C ILE A 65 -14.00 -5.57 16.45
N VAL A 66 -12.81 -6.18 16.56
CA VAL A 66 -12.67 -7.65 16.70
C VAL A 66 -13.32 -8.15 17.98
N ARG A 67 -13.18 -7.41 19.08
CA ARG A 67 -13.70 -7.83 20.41
C ARG A 67 -15.18 -7.54 20.59
N GLN A 68 -15.65 -6.38 20.14
CA GLN A 68 -16.97 -5.84 20.50
C GLN A 68 -17.88 -5.61 19.28
N GLY A 69 -17.33 -5.73 18.07
CA GLY A 69 -18.02 -5.36 16.84
C GLY A 69 -18.07 -3.85 16.61
N TYR A 70 -18.83 -3.46 15.61
CA TYR A 70 -19.03 -2.04 15.29
C TYR A 70 -19.97 -1.38 16.29
N GLN A 71 -19.56 -0.21 16.77
CA GLN A 71 -20.30 0.60 17.72
C GLN A 71 -20.44 2.03 17.21
N PHE A 72 -21.62 2.62 17.48
CA PHE A 72 -21.91 4.01 17.20
C PHE A 72 -22.89 4.54 18.24
N ALA A 73 -22.44 5.48 19.07
CA ALA A 73 -23.25 6.07 20.16
C ALA A 73 -23.87 7.43 19.80
N GLY A 74 -23.78 7.85 18.54
CA GLY A 74 -24.20 9.18 18.09
C GLY A 74 -23.04 10.18 18.05
N PHE A 75 -23.28 11.34 17.46
CA PHE A 75 -22.24 12.36 17.25
C PHE A 75 -21.96 13.21 18.50
N ASP A 76 -22.93 13.30 19.42
CA ASP A 76 -22.86 14.17 20.60
C ASP A 76 -22.14 13.52 21.79
N LYS A 77 -21.86 12.22 21.74
CA LYS A 77 -21.34 11.42 22.86
C LYS A 77 -20.17 10.52 22.44
N ILE A 78 -19.30 10.98 21.57
CA ILE A 78 -18.23 10.12 21.08
C ILE A 78 -17.14 10.02 22.15
N ALA A 79 -17.25 9.03 23.04
CA ALA A 79 -16.08 8.46 23.68
C ALA A 79 -15.22 7.78 22.60
N TYR A 80 -13.90 7.85 22.73
CA TYR A 80 -12.93 7.34 21.76
C TYR A 80 -13.25 5.93 21.22
N GLU A 81 -13.92 5.09 21.99
CA GLU A 81 -14.26 3.70 21.64
C GLU A 81 -15.56 3.53 20.85
N GLN A 82 -16.38 4.56 20.66
CA GLN A 82 -17.73 4.46 20.14
C GLN A 82 -17.90 4.95 18.69
N GLY A 83 -16.79 5.21 17.99
CA GLY A 83 -16.75 5.70 16.61
C GLY A 83 -15.97 4.80 15.65
N ASN A 84 -15.88 3.49 15.94
CA ASN A 84 -15.07 2.56 15.17
C ASN A 84 -15.60 2.27 13.74
N VAL A 85 -16.77 2.78 13.37
CA VAL A 85 -17.34 2.74 12.00
C VAL A 85 -16.52 3.56 10.98
N ALA A 86 -15.52 4.32 11.43
CA ALA A 86 -14.53 4.96 10.56
C ALA A 86 -13.51 3.98 9.94
N PHE A 87 -13.56 2.70 10.31
CA PHE A 87 -12.63 1.68 9.86
C PHE A 87 -13.35 0.59 9.07
N PHE A 88 -12.82 0.25 7.89
CA PHE A 88 -13.40 -0.76 7.01
C PHE A 88 -13.25 -2.17 7.56
N PRO A 89 -14.21 -3.11 7.24
CA PRO A 89 -14.31 -4.41 7.89
C PRO A 89 -13.28 -5.45 7.46
N GLY A 90 -12.61 -5.29 6.33
CA GLY A 90 -11.75 -6.34 5.75
C GLY A 90 -10.67 -6.82 6.71
N TYR A 91 -9.95 -5.90 7.35
CA TYR A 91 -8.87 -6.25 8.27
C TYR A 91 -9.40 -6.86 9.58
N PRO A 92 -10.33 -6.25 10.33
CA PRO A 92 -10.85 -6.89 11.53
C PRO A 92 -11.57 -8.22 11.29
N LEU A 93 -12.22 -8.42 10.13
CA LEU A 93 -12.80 -9.72 9.78
C LEU A 93 -11.73 -10.79 9.54
N ALA A 94 -10.63 -10.45 8.84
CA ALA A 94 -9.51 -11.35 8.64
C ALA A 94 -8.86 -11.73 9.98
N VAL A 95 -8.65 -10.76 10.87
CA VAL A 95 -8.14 -10.99 12.23
C VAL A 95 -9.08 -11.91 13.03
N THR A 96 -10.39 -11.63 13.02
CA THR A 96 -11.38 -12.46 13.70
C THR A 96 -11.36 -13.91 13.21
N ALA A 97 -11.30 -14.09 11.88
CA ALA A 97 -11.27 -15.41 11.27
C ALA A 97 -10.00 -16.19 11.67
N LEU A 98 -8.83 -15.54 11.57
CA LEU A 98 -7.56 -16.17 11.95
C LEU A 98 -7.48 -16.48 13.44
N SER A 99 -7.85 -15.54 14.30
CA SER A 99 -7.81 -15.71 15.76
C SER A 99 -8.69 -16.88 16.22
N ARG A 100 -9.88 -17.02 15.62
CA ARG A 100 -10.76 -18.17 15.91
C ARG A 100 -10.20 -19.48 15.37
N LEU A 101 -9.64 -19.48 14.17
CA LEU A 101 -9.07 -20.68 13.54
C LEU A 101 -7.88 -21.21 14.33
N LEU A 102 -6.96 -20.33 14.72
CA LEU A 102 -5.72 -20.68 15.44
C LEU A 102 -5.90 -20.70 16.96
N ARG A 103 -7.05 -20.23 17.48
CA ARG A 103 -7.34 -20.08 18.92
C ARG A 103 -6.30 -19.21 19.63
N VAL A 104 -5.91 -18.10 18.98
CA VAL A 104 -4.97 -17.11 19.53
C VAL A 104 -5.73 -15.85 19.96
N GLU A 105 -5.10 -15.07 20.86
CA GLU A 105 -5.63 -13.77 21.26
C GLU A 105 -5.75 -12.82 20.07
N PRO A 106 -6.81 -11.98 20.01
CA PRO A 106 -7.01 -11.04 18.90
C PRO A 106 -5.83 -10.09 18.69
N GLU A 107 -5.12 -9.68 19.73
CA GLU A 107 -3.90 -8.87 19.63
C GLU A 107 -2.82 -9.55 18.79
N LEU A 108 -2.55 -10.81 19.09
CA LEU A 108 -1.60 -11.59 18.28
C LEU A 108 -2.13 -11.78 16.85
N GLY A 109 -3.44 -11.99 16.71
CA GLY A 109 -4.13 -12.09 15.42
C GLY A 109 -3.91 -10.89 14.50
N LEU A 110 -3.87 -9.65 15.05
CA LEU A 110 -3.56 -8.43 14.28
C LEU A 110 -2.21 -8.57 13.56
N TYR A 111 -1.17 -8.94 14.28
CA TYR A 111 0.18 -9.02 13.71
C TYR A 111 0.34 -10.20 12.77
N LEU A 112 -0.19 -11.36 13.12
CA LEU A 112 -0.13 -12.53 12.25
C LEU A 112 -0.81 -12.27 10.90
N ILE A 113 -1.94 -11.59 10.86
CA ILE A 113 -2.60 -11.17 9.62
C ILE A 113 -1.72 -10.17 8.86
N ALA A 114 -1.19 -9.14 9.52
CA ALA A 114 -0.34 -8.15 8.86
C ALA A 114 0.88 -8.82 8.21
N GLN A 115 1.57 -9.70 8.92
CA GLN A 115 2.79 -10.38 8.46
C GLN A 115 2.50 -11.42 7.37
N LEU A 116 1.39 -12.18 7.49
CA LEU A 116 0.94 -13.10 6.44
C LEU A 116 0.66 -12.34 5.14
N PHE A 117 -0.04 -11.22 5.23
CA PHE A 117 -0.36 -10.44 4.04
C PHE A 117 0.82 -9.60 3.55
N CYS A 118 1.78 -9.24 4.39
CA CYS A 118 3.06 -8.71 3.94
C CYS A 118 3.81 -9.73 3.08
N TRP A 119 3.88 -10.98 3.52
CA TRP A 119 4.45 -12.05 2.72
C TRP A 119 3.73 -12.25 1.39
N LEU A 120 2.39 -12.29 1.38
CA LEU A 120 1.58 -12.37 0.16
C LEU A 120 1.77 -11.16 -0.75
N MET A 121 1.91 -9.95 -0.21
CA MET A 121 2.24 -8.74 -0.97
C MET A 121 3.56 -8.91 -1.73
N TRP A 122 4.62 -9.38 -1.07
CA TRP A 122 5.91 -9.65 -1.71
C TRP A 122 5.78 -10.75 -2.77
N ILE A 123 5.02 -11.82 -2.52
CA ILE A 123 4.75 -12.86 -3.53
C ILE A 123 4.14 -12.23 -4.79
N TYR A 124 3.06 -11.43 -4.66
CA TYR A 124 2.44 -10.81 -5.81
C TYR A 124 3.35 -9.81 -6.51
N LEU A 125 4.19 -9.11 -5.78
CA LEU A 125 5.20 -8.21 -6.35
C LEU A 125 6.18 -9.00 -7.24
N PHE A 126 6.74 -10.11 -6.74
CA PHE A 126 7.65 -10.97 -7.52
C PHE A 126 6.95 -11.67 -8.68
N LEU A 127 5.67 -12.03 -8.52
CA LEU A 127 4.87 -12.55 -9.63
C LEU A 127 4.69 -11.52 -10.75
N LEU A 128 4.45 -10.25 -10.43
CA LEU A 128 4.39 -9.15 -11.40
C LEU A 128 5.75 -8.92 -12.06
N TYR A 129 6.85 -8.97 -11.31
CA TYR A 129 8.19 -8.88 -11.89
C TYR A 129 8.44 -10.01 -12.90
N ARG A 130 8.06 -11.22 -12.59
CA ARG A 130 8.18 -12.36 -13.52
C ARG A 130 7.28 -12.20 -14.74
N LEU A 131 6.03 -11.81 -14.55
CA LEU A 131 5.07 -11.59 -15.63
C LEU A 131 5.58 -10.58 -16.64
N TRP A 132 6.24 -9.52 -16.17
CA TRP A 132 6.81 -8.46 -17.00
C TRP A 132 8.26 -8.71 -17.38
N GLN A 133 8.85 -9.83 -16.96
CA GLN A 133 10.25 -10.20 -17.21
C GLN A 133 11.23 -9.09 -16.81
N ILE A 134 11.02 -8.51 -15.64
CA ILE A 134 11.91 -7.47 -15.08
C ILE A 134 13.28 -8.09 -14.77
N PRO A 135 14.40 -7.47 -15.19
CA PRO A 135 15.75 -7.96 -14.87
C PRO A 135 16.00 -8.05 -13.36
N THR A 136 16.75 -9.06 -12.90
CA THR A 136 16.97 -9.33 -11.47
C THR A 136 17.53 -8.12 -10.71
N LEU A 137 18.49 -7.40 -11.29
CA LEU A 137 19.03 -6.19 -10.65
C LEU A 137 17.92 -5.16 -10.37
N TRP A 138 17.01 -4.95 -11.30
CA TRP A 138 15.92 -4.00 -11.14
C TRP A 138 14.87 -4.49 -10.13
N GLN A 139 14.65 -5.81 -10.05
CA GLN A 139 13.82 -6.40 -9.00
C GLN A 139 14.41 -6.11 -7.61
N VAL A 140 15.73 -6.31 -7.43
CA VAL A 140 16.42 -6.04 -6.16
C VAL A 140 16.33 -4.57 -5.80
N LEU A 141 16.66 -3.66 -6.72
CA LEU A 141 16.60 -2.22 -6.48
C LEU A 141 15.17 -1.76 -6.13
N ALA A 142 14.17 -2.22 -6.87
CA ALA A 142 12.78 -1.89 -6.60
C ALA A 142 12.31 -2.44 -5.25
N SER A 143 12.68 -3.68 -4.92
CA SER A 143 12.35 -4.26 -3.62
C SER A 143 13.04 -3.51 -2.47
N LEU A 144 14.29 -3.09 -2.66
CA LEU A 144 15.02 -2.32 -1.65
C LEU A 144 14.34 -0.97 -1.39
N ILE A 145 13.98 -0.19 -2.42
CA ILE A 145 13.37 1.13 -2.21
C ILE A 145 11.97 1.03 -1.59
N ILE A 146 11.24 -0.07 -1.82
CA ILE A 146 9.97 -0.37 -1.14
C ILE A 146 10.23 -0.75 0.31
N LEU A 147 11.22 -1.61 0.57
CA LEU A 147 11.57 -2.08 1.90
C LEU A 147 11.98 -0.93 2.83
N VAL A 148 12.82 -0.02 2.33
CA VAL A 148 13.34 1.11 3.11
C VAL A 148 12.42 2.34 3.07
N TYR A 149 11.26 2.27 2.43
CA TYR A 149 10.30 3.38 2.45
C TYR A 149 9.98 3.76 3.91
N PRO A 150 9.95 5.05 4.26
CA PRO A 150 9.94 5.50 5.67
C PRO A 150 8.86 4.87 6.55
N SER A 151 7.70 4.56 5.99
CA SER A 151 6.58 3.95 6.72
C SER A 151 6.34 2.47 6.38
N SER A 152 7.31 1.76 5.78
CA SER A 152 7.12 0.35 5.37
C SER A 152 6.93 -0.61 6.55
N PHE A 153 7.32 -0.23 7.78
CA PHE A 153 7.05 -1.02 8.98
C PHE A 153 5.54 -1.23 9.24
N TYR A 154 4.66 -0.35 8.73
CA TYR A 154 3.22 -0.57 8.80
C TYR A 154 2.74 -1.85 8.07
N LEU A 155 3.58 -2.43 7.22
CA LEU A 155 3.26 -3.70 6.56
C LEU A 155 3.35 -4.92 7.49
N VAL A 156 4.00 -4.81 8.65
CA VAL A 156 4.21 -5.93 9.59
C VAL A 156 3.64 -5.71 10.98
N VAL A 157 3.17 -4.49 11.29
CA VAL A 157 2.47 -4.17 12.53
C VAL A 157 0.95 -4.31 12.37
N GLY A 158 0.18 -4.23 13.45
CA GLY A 158 -1.26 -4.50 13.50
C GLY A 158 -2.16 -3.53 12.72
N TYR A 159 -1.86 -3.31 11.44
CA TYR A 159 -2.49 -2.36 10.54
C TYR A 159 -3.00 -3.02 9.24
N SER A 160 -3.89 -2.33 8.53
CA SER A 160 -4.54 -2.85 7.32
C SER A 160 -3.71 -2.74 6.03
N GLU A 161 -2.53 -2.12 6.07
CA GLU A 161 -1.72 -1.78 4.91
C GLU A 161 -1.29 -3.01 4.10
N SER A 162 -0.81 -4.05 4.77
CA SER A 162 -0.35 -5.28 4.10
C SER A 162 -1.51 -6.05 3.46
N LEU A 163 -2.66 -6.17 4.15
CA LEU A 163 -3.86 -6.80 3.59
C LEU A 163 -4.34 -6.05 2.35
N PHE A 164 -4.39 -4.71 2.42
CA PHE A 164 -4.75 -3.87 1.30
C PHE A 164 -3.77 -4.06 0.13
N MET A 165 -2.46 -4.00 0.39
CA MET A 165 -1.44 -4.11 -0.65
C MET A 165 -1.38 -5.49 -1.30
N ALA A 166 -1.46 -6.57 -0.52
CA ALA A 166 -1.52 -7.92 -1.08
C ALA A 166 -2.75 -8.09 -1.99
N SER A 167 -3.90 -7.57 -1.54
CA SER A 167 -5.14 -7.63 -2.31
C SER A 167 -5.07 -6.75 -3.57
N LEU A 168 -4.49 -5.56 -3.49
CA LEU A 168 -4.30 -4.65 -4.63
C LEU A 168 -3.37 -5.28 -5.70
N LEU A 169 -2.22 -5.80 -5.28
CA LEU A 169 -1.26 -6.43 -6.20
C LEU A 169 -1.81 -7.72 -6.79
N GLY A 170 -2.52 -8.52 -5.99
CA GLY A 170 -3.25 -9.71 -6.46
C GLY A 170 -4.34 -9.32 -7.47
N PHE A 171 -5.10 -8.28 -7.20
CA PHE A 171 -6.09 -7.74 -8.13
C PHE A 171 -5.45 -7.33 -9.46
N PHE A 172 -4.33 -6.60 -9.45
CA PHE A 172 -3.61 -6.26 -10.69
C PHE A 172 -3.07 -7.49 -11.40
N TYR A 173 -2.45 -8.43 -10.69
CA TYR A 173 -1.88 -9.63 -11.28
C TYR A 173 -2.95 -10.45 -12.03
N TRP A 174 -4.06 -10.75 -11.37
CA TRP A 174 -5.14 -11.54 -11.96
C TRP A 174 -5.93 -10.76 -13.01
N SER A 175 -5.97 -9.45 -12.93
CA SER A 175 -6.61 -8.59 -13.94
C SER A 175 -5.89 -8.61 -15.30
N MET A 176 -4.67 -9.15 -15.39
CA MET A 176 -3.98 -9.34 -16.67
C MET A 176 -4.60 -10.46 -17.51
N GLY A 177 -5.38 -11.36 -16.92
CA GLY A 177 -5.97 -12.53 -17.59
C GLY A 177 -7.50 -12.58 -17.56
N LEU A 178 -8.21 -11.43 -17.61
CA LEU A 178 -9.67 -11.35 -17.51
C LEU A 178 -10.46 -11.95 -18.69
N ASP A 179 -9.86 -12.83 -19.46
CA ASP A 179 -10.52 -13.51 -20.59
C ASP A 179 -11.12 -14.88 -20.22
N SER A 180 -11.01 -15.29 -18.95
CA SER A 180 -11.50 -16.59 -18.47
C SER A 180 -11.98 -16.51 -17.02
N LEU A 181 -12.75 -17.56 -16.61
CA LEU A 181 -13.42 -17.61 -15.30
C LEU A 181 -12.46 -17.47 -14.13
N TRP A 182 -11.41 -18.28 -14.06
CA TRP A 182 -10.54 -18.34 -12.88
C TRP A 182 -9.78 -17.04 -12.62
N PRO A 183 -9.07 -16.43 -13.59
CA PRO A 183 -8.46 -15.13 -13.37
C PRO A 183 -9.47 -14.05 -12.97
N SER A 184 -10.67 -14.04 -13.57
CA SER A 184 -11.70 -13.06 -13.26
C SER A 184 -12.25 -13.24 -11.83
N LEU A 185 -12.47 -14.49 -11.41
CA LEU A 185 -12.90 -14.80 -10.05
C LEU A 185 -11.83 -14.40 -9.03
N LEU A 186 -10.56 -14.76 -9.28
CA LEU A 186 -9.45 -14.42 -8.39
C LEU A 186 -9.22 -12.91 -8.35
N ALA A 187 -9.29 -12.21 -9.48
CA ALA A 187 -9.27 -10.75 -9.50
C ALA A 187 -10.41 -10.18 -8.67
N GLY A 188 -11.64 -10.67 -8.87
CA GLY A 188 -12.81 -10.23 -8.11
C GLY A 188 -12.67 -10.46 -6.60
N ILE A 189 -12.16 -11.61 -6.17
CA ILE A 189 -11.92 -11.91 -4.74
C ILE A 189 -10.87 -10.96 -4.15
N HIS A 190 -9.75 -10.74 -4.84
CA HIS A 190 -8.74 -9.77 -4.38
C HIS A 190 -9.31 -8.36 -4.34
N GLY A 191 -10.09 -7.96 -5.35
CA GLY A 191 -10.77 -6.68 -5.40
C GLY A 191 -11.78 -6.51 -4.26
N LEU A 192 -12.55 -7.57 -3.92
CA LEU A 192 -13.48 -7.60 -2.79
C LEU A 192 -12.75 -7.34 -1.46
N VAL A 193 -11.66 -8.05 -1.21
CA VAL A 193 -10.86 -7.85 0.00
C VAL A 193 -10.23 -6.44 0.02
N MET A 194 -9.70 -5.98 -1.11
CA MET A 194 -9.12 -4.64 -1.27
C MET A 194 -10.13 -3.55 -0.90
N SER A 195 -11.33 -3.58 -1.47
CA SER A 195 -12.36 -2.58 -1.22
C SER A 195 -13.00 -2.71 0.17
N ALA A 196 -13.10 -3.94 0.72
CA ALA A 196 -13.51 -4.17 2.09
C ALA A 196 -12.46 -3.73 3.13
N THR A 197 -11.23 -3.47 2.71
CA THR A 197 -10.14 -3.07 3.61
C THR A 197 -9.98 -1.55 3.68
N ARG A 198 -10.11 -0.85 2.57
CA ARG A 198 -9.95 0.63 2.50
C ARG A 198 -10.85 1.23 1.43
N ILE A 199 -11.42 2.40 1.72
CA ILE A 199 -12.33 3.10 0.80
C ILE A 199 -11.71 3.35 -0.59
N VAL A 200 -10.40 3.62 -0.65
CA VAL A 200 -9.68 3.83 -1.92
C VAL A 200 -9.73 2.61 -2.84
N GLY A 201 -10.01 1.44 -2.29
CA GLY A 201 -10.21 0.20 -3.06
C GLY A 201 -11.45 0.24 -3.96
N LEU A 202 -12.49 1.01 -3.60
CA LEU A 202 -13.72 1.10 -4.41
C LEU A 202 -13.47 1.71 -5.80
N PRO A 203 -12.92 2.93 -5.92
CA PRO A 203 -12.64 3.49 -7.24
C PRO A 203 -11.51 2.75 -7.98
N VAL A 204 -10.53 2.19 -7.27
CA VAL A 204 -9.47 1.37 -7.90
C VAL A 204 -10.06 0.09 -8.50
N ALA A 205 -11.12 -0.47 -7.94
CA ALA A 205 -11.82 -1.64 -8.49
C ALA A 205 -12.36 -1.42 -9.92
N LEU A 206 -12.56 -0.16 -10.34
CA LEU A 206 -13.03 0.19 -11.68
C LEU A 206 -11.91 0.20 -12.74
N VAL A 207 -10.65 0.19 -12.34
CA VAL A 207 -9.50 0.31 -13.25
C VAL A 207 -9.48 -0.76 -14.38
N PRO A 208 -9.86 -2.03 -14.16
CA PRO A 208 -9.92 -3.02 -15.24
C PRO A 208 -10.88 -2.68 -16.38
N LEU A 209 -11.89 -1.82 -16.14
CA LEU A 209 -12.81 -1.37 -17.19
C LEU A 209 -12.11 -0.61 -18.32
N LEU A 210 -10.91 -0.03 -18.07
CA LEU A 210 -10.08 0.59 -19.11
C LEU A 210 -9.60 -0.42 -20.17
N ARG A 211 -9.66 -1.71 -19.86
CA ARG A 211 -9.23 -2.81 -20.73
C ARG A 211 -10.39 -3.64 -21.19
N LEU A 212 -11.51 -3.02 -21.59
CA LEU A 212 -12.64 -3.73 -22.12
C LEU A 212 -12.19 -4.67 -23.25
N SER A 213 -12.20 -5.97 -22.97
CA SER A 213 -11.88 -7.02 -23.91
C SER A 213 -13.15 -7.47 -24.64
N ARG A 214 -12.96 -8.30 -25.68
CA ARG A 214 -14.09 -8.95 -26.38
C ARG A 214 -14.99 -9.77 -25.42
N ARG A 215 -14.45 -10.16 -24.26
CA ARG A 215 -15.14 -10.89 -23.19
C ARG A 215 -15.43 -10.00 -21.98
N TRP A 216 -15.97 -8.82 -22.23
CA TRP A 216 -16.24 -7.77 -21.24
C TRP A 216 -17.01 -8.25 -20.00
N PHE A 217 -17.83 -9.29 -20.12
CA PHE A 217 -18.62 -9.84 -19.01
C PHE A 217 -17.77 -10.44 -17.90
N TRP A 218 -16.58 -10.99 -18.20
CA TRP A 218 -15.66 -11.45 -17.19
C TRP A 218 -15.04 -10.28 -16.42
N THR A 219 -14.69 -9.22 -17.12
CA THR A 219 -14.19 -7.98 -16.52
C THR A 219 -15.27 -7.36 -15.65
N ALA A 220 -16.50 -7.25 -16.15
CA ALA A 220 -17.64 -6.72 -15.39
C ALA A 220 -17.90 -7.55 -14.12
N GLY A 221 -17.91 -8.89 -14.22
CA GLY A 221 -18.08 -9.78 -13.08
C GLY A 221 -17.01 -9.58 -12.01
N ALA A 222 -15.73 -9.48 -12.41
CA ALA A 222 -14.63 -9.19 -11.49
C ALA A 222 -14.78 -7.83 -10.81
N VAL A 223 -15.18 -6.79 -11.54
CA VAL A 223 -15.41 -5.44 -11.01
C VAL A 223 -16.61 -5.42 -10.05
N VAL A 224 -17.72 -6.06 -10.41
CA VAL A 224 -18.89 -6.16 -9.53
C VAL A 224 -18.51 -6.84 -8.21
N LEU A 225 -17.81 -7.98 -8.28
CA LEU A 225 -17.36 -8.68 -7.09
C LEU A 225 -16.39 -7.81 -6.26
N ALA A 226 -15.48 -7.08 -6.93
CA ALA A 226 -14.56 -6.18 -6.25
C ALA A 226 -15.28 -5.02 -5.54
N LEU A 227 -16.34 -4.46 -6.11
CA LEU A 227 -17.12 -3.39 -5.50
C LEU A 227 -17.93 -3.87 -4.28
N LEU A 228 -18.41 -5.13 -4.29
CA LEU A 228 -19.22 -5.68 -3.21
C LEU A 228 -18.53 -5.61 -1.84
N GLY A 229 -17.20 -5.69 -1.79
CA GLY A 229 -16.46 -5.61 -0.53
C GLY A 229 -16.71 -4.31 0.23
N GLY A 230 -16.51 -3.18 -0.40
CA GLY A 230 -16.75 -1.86 0.22
C GLY A 230 -18.22 -1.50 0.31
N LEU A 231 -19.02 -1.81 -0.73
CA LEU A 231 -20.46 -1.49 -0.73
C LEU A 231 -21.22 -2.27 0.35
N SER A 232 -20.81 -3.51 0.66
CA SER A 232 -21.41 -4.29 1.75
C SER A 232 -21.26 -3.61 3.10
N PHE A 233 -20.19 -2.84 3.33
CA PHE A 233 -20.01 -2.08 4.56
C PHE A 233 -21.00 -0.92 4.68
N PHE A 234 -21.23 -0.18 3.60
CA PHE A 234 -22.25 0.87 3.60
C PHE A 234 -23.65 0.30 3.82
N LEU A 235 -23.96 -0.84 3.18
CA LEU A 235 -25.21 -1.55 3.42
C LEU A 235 -25.31 -2.02 4.89
N TYR A 236 -24.26 -2.56 5.47
CA TYR A 236 -24.21 -2.94 6.88
C TYR A 236 -24.48 -1.72 7.78
N CYS A 237 -23.86 -0.57 7.53
CA CYS A 237 -24.12 0.66 8.28
C CYS A 237 -25.59 1.10 8.18
N GLN A 238 -26.19 1.02 6.98
CA GLN A 238 -27.61 1.31 6.79
C GLN A 238 -28.51 0.37 7.61
N LEU A 239 -28.25 -0.93 7.56
CA LEU A 239 -29.10 -1.93 8.24
C LEU A 239 -28.92 -1.91 9.75
N ARG A 240 -27.71 -1.67 10.24
CA ARG A 240 -27.38 -1.73 11.67
C ARG A 240 -27.64 -0.43 12.42
N PHE A 241 -27.36 0.71 11.79
CA PHE A 241 -27.38 2.02 12.41
C PHE A 241 -28.37 3.01 11.75
N GLY A 242 -29.05 2.58 10.68
CA GLY A 242 -30.02 3.42 9.96
C GLY A 242 -29.38 4.48 9.04
N ARG A 243 -28.04 4.45 8.86
CA ARG A 243 -27.30 5.47 8.08
C ARG A 243 -26.18 4.82 7.25
N TRP A 244 -26.34 4.84 5.93
CA TRP A 244 -25.31 4.30 5.00
C TRP A 244 -24.06 5.17 4.94
N ASP A 245 -24.20 6.49 5.13
CA ASP A 245 -23.12 7.49 5.05
C ASP A 245 -22.27 7.59 6.32
N LEU A 246 -22.51 6.77 7.31
CA LEU A 246 -21.92 6.84 8.65
C LEU A 246 -20.39 6.84 8.62
N TYR A 247 -19.76 6.07 7.73
CA TYR A 247 -18.32 6.10 7.51
C TYR A 247 -17.81 7.51 7.16
N MET A 248 -18.48 8.19 6.22
CA MET A 248 -18.08 9.52 5.76
C MET A 248 -18.26 10.57 6.88
N GLU A 249 -19.34 10.48 7.62
CA GLU A 249 -19.60 11.36 8.76
C GLU A 249 -18.57 11.17 9.88
N MET A 250 -18.18 9.91 10.16
CA MET A 250 -17.17 9.62 11.18
C MET A 250 -15.76 10.10 10.82
N GLN A 251 -15.44 10.22 9.53
CA GLN A 251 -14.16 10.85 9.12
C GLN A 251 -14.08 12.32 9.55
N ARG A 252 -15.19 13.03 9.63
CA ARG A 252 -15.26 14.42 10.13
C ARG A 252 -14.90 14.53 11.62
N TYR A 253 -15.06 13.45 12.38
CA TYR A 253 -14.72 13.41 13.79
C TYR A 253 -13.21 13.47 14.04
N PHE A 254 -12.41 12.89 13.15
CA PHE A 254 -10.95 12.92 13.25
C PHE A 254 -10.33 14.26 12.82
N GLY A 255 -11.16 15.20 12.30
CA GLY A 255 -10.70 16.52 11.89
C GLY A 255 -11.83 17.53 11.69
N PRO A 256 -11.56 18.84 11.88
CA PRO A 256 -12.55 19.91 11.95
C PRO A 256 -13.27 20.18 10.63
N SER A 257 -12.87 19.61 9.52
CA SER A 257 -13.47 19.84 8.21
C SER A 257 -13.82 18.55 7.49
N SER A 258 -14.81 18.63 6.63
CA SER A 258 -15.19 17.57 5.71
C SER A 258 -14.06 17.25 4.72
N PHE A 259 -14.19 16.10 4.08
CA PHE A 259 -13.41 15.67 2.94
C PHE A 259 -13.25 16.82 1.93
N ASP A 260 -12.01 17.27 1.69
CA ASP A 260 -11.75 18.39 0.79
C ASP A 260 -11.16 17.89 -0.53
N TYR A 261 -12.03 17.72 -1.52
CA TYR A 261 -11.64 17.22 -2.84
C TYR A 261 -10.70 18.16 -3.61
N LEU A 262 -10.61 19.43 -3.22
CA LEU A 262 -9.73 20.40 -3.85
C LEU A 262 -8.40 20.57 -3.11
N ALA A 263 -8.20 19.87 -1.99
CA ALA A 263 -7.01 20.02 -1.16
C ALA A 263 -5.71 19.89 -1.96
N ILE A 264 -5.67 19.02 -2.96
CA ILE A 264 -4.47 18.78 -3.78
C ILE A 264 -4.01 20.02 -4.57
N ILE A 265 -4.95 20.90 -4.93
CA ILE A 265 -4.65 22.12 -5.71
C ILE A 265 -4.69 23.39 -4.87
N GLN A 266 -5.04 23.30 -3.59
CA GLN A 266 -5.15 24.46 -2.73
C GLN A 266 -3.78 24.90 -2.19
N PRO A 267 -3.42 26.19 -2.29
CA PRO A 267 -2.16 26.70 -1.77
C PRO A 267 -1.98 26.43 -0.26
N ARG A 268 -3.06 26.42 0.52
CA ARG A 268 -3.00 26.14 1.97
C ARG A 268 -2.43 24.77 2.32
N THR A 269 -2.60 23.76 1.44
CA THR A 269 -2.03 22.42 1.63
C THR A 269 -0.51 22.47 1.65
N TYR A 270 0.09 23.40 0.94
CA TYR A 270 1.54 23.57 0.80
C TYR A 270 2.09 24.74 1.63
N ALA A 271 1.22 25.57 2.22
CA ALA A 271 1.62 26.75 2.98
C ALA A 271 2.66 26.48 4.07
N PRO A 272 2.61 25.37 4.83
CA PRO A 272 3.64 25.05 5.82
C PRO A 272 5.06 25.04 5.27
N LEU A 273 5.24 24.58 4.03
CA LEU A 273 6.55 24.49 3.37
C LEU A 273 7.24 25.84 3.15
N PHE A 274 6.48 26.94 3.18
CA PHE A 274 6.99 28.31 2.98
C PHE A 274 7.37 29.00 4.30
N SER A 275 7.23 28.31 5.45
CA SER A 275 7.62 28.85 6.75
C SER A 275 9.01 28.37 7.18
N LEU A 276 9.83 29.28 7.74
CA LEU A 276 11.14 28.94 8.29
C LEU A 276 11.01 27.93 9.44
N GLY A 277 10.02 28.12 10.31
CA GLY A 277 9.76 27.23 11.44
C GLY A 277 9.49 25.79 11.05
N TYR A 278 8.86 25.56 9.90
CA TYR A 278 8.67 24.22 9.34
C TYR A 278 10.01 23.52 9.05
N TRP A 279 10.94 24.19 8.37
CA TRP A 279 12.25 23.63 8.04
C TRP A 279 13.13 23.48 9.28
N GLN A 280 13.07 24.42 10.23
CA GLN A 280 13.76 24.30 11.52
C GLN A 280 13.29 23.06 12.27
N SER A 281 11.98 22.81 12.35
CA SER A 281 11.43 21.60 12.95
C SER A 281 11.90 20.34 12.20
N LEU A 282 11.81 20.32 10.86
CA LEU A 282 12.16 19.17 10.05
C LEU A 282 13.64 18.77 10.16
N PHE A 283 14.55 19.74 10.29
CA PHE A 283 15.99 19.49 10.41
C PHE A 283 16.48 19.43 11.88
N SER A 284 15.58 19.53 12.85
CA SER A 284 15.94 19.41 14.27
C SER A 284 16.04 17.93 14.67
N PHE A 285 17.23 17.50 15.07
CA PHE A 285 17.45 16.13 15.54
C PHE A 285 16.71 15.81 16.84
N SER A 286 16.63 16.78 17.76
CA SER A 286 15.86 16.63 19.00
C SER A 286 14.37 16.45 18.74
N GLU A 287 13.80 17.20 17.79
CA GLU A 287 12.42 17.03 17.34
C GLU A 287 12.21 15.68 16.64
N ALA A 288 13.18 15.22 15.84
CA ALA A 288 13.12 13.92 15.18
C ALA A 288 13.04 12.76 16.18
N LEU A 289 13.70 12.86 17.32
CA LEU A 289 13.70 11.81 18.35
C LEU A 289 12.57 11.97 19.39
N GLY A 290 12.01 13.15 19.62
CA GLY A 290 11.01 13.35 20.71
C GLY A 290 9.82 14.23 20.36
N GLY A 291 9.96 15.15 19.40
CA GLY A 291 8.94 16.15 19.07
C GLY A 291 7.79 15.58 18.21
N GLY A 292 6.55 15.95 18.56
CA GLY A 292 5.37 15.58 17.74
C GLY A 292 5.29 16.35 16.42
N VAL A 293 5.83 17.55 16.37
CA VAL A 293 5.77 18.45 15.20
C VAL A 293 6.59 17.90 14.04
N TRP A 294 7.73 17.26 14.33
CA TRP A 294 8.61 16.69 13.31
C TRP A 294 7.91 15.67 12.40
N ALA A 295 7.20 14.72 12.98
CA ALA A 295 6.50 13.68 12.20
C ALA A 295 5.39 14.28 11.33
N ILE A 296 4.71 15.31 11.83
CA ILE A 296 3.70 16.06 11.06
C ILE A 296 4.36 16.77 9.87
N SER A 297 5.46 17.49 10.11
CA SER A 297 6.21 18.20 9.07
C SER A 297 6.74 17.24 8.01
N LEU A 298 7.27 16.09 8.42
CA LEU A 298 7.72 15.05 7.51
C LEU A 298 6.55 14.52 6.66
N SER A 299 5.41 14.22 7.26
CA SER A 299 4.22 13.77 6.53
C SER A 299 3.73 14.80 5.52
N GLN A 300 3.72 16.09 5.86
CA GLN A 300 3.36 17.18 4.94
C GLN A 300 4.33 17.27 3.75
N LEU A 301 5.62 17.02 3.95
CA LEU A 301 6.62 17.01 2.86
C LEU A 301 6.34 15.91 1.84
N PHE A 302 5.78 14.77 2.27
CA PHE A 302 5.46 13.67 1.36
C PHE A 302 4.33 13.99 0.38
N VAL A 303 3.51 15.00 0.63
CA VAL A 303 2.46 15.45 -0.32
C VAL A 303 3.08 15.99 -1.60
N PRO A 304 3.90 17.06 -1.60
CA PRO A 304 4.50 17.58 -2.84
C PRO A 304 5.52 16.62 -3.45
N LEU A 305 6.24 15.84 -2.66
CA LEU A 305 7.19 14.85 -3.19
C LEU A 305 6.46 13.75 -3.99
N THR A 306 5.37 13.21 -3.43
CA THR A 306 4.57 12.19 -4.12
C THR A 306 3.85 12.78 -5.32
N LEU A 307 3.28 14.00 -5.21
CA LEU A 307 2.67 14.70 -6.33
C LEU A 307 3.68 14.90 -7.48
N GLY A 308 4.86 15.44 -7.17
CA GLY A 308 5.93 15.64 -8.15
C GLY A 308 6.35 14.33 -8.83
N SER A 309 6.51 13.27 -8.05
CA SER A 309 6.81 11.93 -8.56
C SER A 309 5.71 11.40 -9.48
N LEU A 310 4.43 11.54 -9.12
CA LEU A 310 3.29 11.15 -9.94
C LEU A 310 3.23 11.92 -11.25
N VAL A 311 3.43 13.23 -11.20
CA VAL A 311 3.46 14.09 -12.40
C VAL A 311 4.61 13.68 -13.31
N VAL A 312 5.82 13.58 -12.80
CA VAL A 312 7.02 13.23 -13.58
C VAL A 312 6.86 11.86 -14.22
N THR A 313 6.47 10.84 -13.48
CA THR A 313 6.32 9.47 -14.02
C THR A 313 5.20 9.40 -15.06
N SER A 314 4.09 10.12 -14.86
CA SER A 314 2.99 10.19 -15.83
C SER A 314 3.38 10.94 -17.11
N LEU A 315 4.15 12.02 -17.00
CA LEU A 315 4.65 12.78 -18.15
C LEU A 315 5.69 11.97 -18.96
N LEU A 316 6.61 11.29 -18.29
CA LEU A 316 7.59 10.42 -18.96
C LEU A 316 6.90 9.28 -19.72
N ASP A 317 5.89 8.65 -19.12
CA ASP A 317 5.14 7.62 -19.80
C ASP A 317 4.31 8.18 -20.96
N GLY A 318 3.58 9.29 -20.75
CA GLY A 318 2.81 9.96 -21.79
C GLY A 318 3.69 10.37 -22.98
N TRP A 319 4.85 10.95 -22.73
CA TRP A 319 5.84 11.27 -23.75
C TRP A 319 6.29 10.03 -24.55
N SER A 320 6.58 8.92 -23.85
CA SER A 320 7.01 7.68 -24.49
C SER A 320 5.92 7.08 -25.38
N VAL A 321 4.66 7.25 -25.00
CA VAL A 321 3.48 6.82 -25.78
C VAL A 321 3.31 7.70 -27.03
N LEU A 322 3.33 9.03 -26.87
CA LEU A 322 3.16 10.00 -27.95
C LEU A 322 4.25 9.87 -29.02
N THR A 323 5.48 9.53 -28.61
CA THR A 323 6.61 9.31 -29.53
C THR A 323 6.64 7.90 -30.12
N GLY A 324 5.66 7.04 -29.84
CA GLY A 324 5.61 5.66 -30.33
C GLY A 324 6.70 4.73 -29.77
N LYS A 325 7.44 5.19 -28.75
CA LYS A 325 8.58 4.45 -28.17
C LYS A 325 8.17 3.48 -27.06
N SER A 326 6.91 3.53 -26.62
CA SER A 326 6.41 2.71 -25.54
C SER A 326 5.42 1.67 -26.04
N ARG A 327 5.69 0.41 -25.68
CA ARG A 327 4.77 -0.72 -25.87
C ARG A 327 3.97 -0.97 -24.59
N ARG A 328 2.79 -1.60 -24.72
CA ARG A 328 1.94 -2.01 -23.59
C ARG A 328 1.52 -0.87 -22.65
N TRP A 329 1.38 0.36 -23.14
CA TRP A 329 1.03 1.54 -22.35
C TRP A 329 -0.32 1.40 -21.61
N ARG A 330 -1.28 0.66 -22.18
CA ARG A 330 -2.58 0.41 -21.54
C ARG A 330 -2.47 -0.32 -20.20
N GLU A 331 -1.43 -1.14 -20.02
CA GLU A 331 -1.18 -1.83 -18.76
C GLU A 331 -0.73 -0.85 -17.68
N ARG A 332 0.11 0.10 -18.04
CA ARG A 332 0.60 1.14 -17.12
C ARG A 332 -0.43 2.20 -16.81
N LEU A 333 -1.31 2.53 -17.76
CA LEU A 333 -2.40 3.47 -17.52
C LEU A 333 -3.23 3.07 -16.29
N GLY A 334 -3.51 1.77 -16.12
CA GLY A 334 -4.19 1.26 -14.93
C GLY A 334 -3.40 1.50 -13.64
N LEU A 335 -2.07 1.30 -13.66
CA LEU A 335 -1.22 1.56 -12.49
C LEU A 335 -1.15 3.05 -12.15
N HIS A 336 -0.94 3.91 -13.16
CA HIS A 336 -0.92 5.36 -12.96
C HIS A 336 -2.26 5.87 -12.40
N LEU A 337 -3.38 5.42 -13.00
CA LEU A 337 -4.70 5.83 -12.52
C LEU A 337 -4.96 5.38 -11.09
N ALA A 338 -4.60 4.14 -10.73
CA ALA A 338 -4.74 3.67 -9.36
C ALA A 338 -3.87 4.49 -8.38
N ALA A 339 -2.62 4.81 -8.75
CA ALA A 339 -1.75 5.63 -7.93
C ALA A 339 -2.32 7.06 -7.75
N TRP A 340 -2.82 7.69 -8.82
CA TRP A 340 -3.49 8.99 -8.74
C TRP A 340 -4.76 8.95 -7.89
N ILE A 341 -5.61 7.94 -8.06
CA ILE A 341 -6.83 7.78 -7.26
C ILE A 341 -6.49 7.66 -5.77
N MET A 342 -5.54 6.79 -5.42
CA MET A 342 -5.12 6.58 -4.04
C MET A 342 -4.55 7.86 -3.43
N PHE A 343 -3.69 8.55 -4.16
CA PHE A 343 -3.09 9.80 -3.70
C PHE A 343 -4.14 10.90 -3.52
N PHE A 344 -5.00 11.13 -4.52
CA PHE A 344 -6.05 12.14 -4.48
C PHE A 344 -6.99 11.95 -3.29
N ILE A 345 -7.49 10.73 -3.08
CA ILE A 345 -8.41 10.43 -1.97
C ILE A 345 -7.70 10.59 -0.62
N SER A 346 -6.41 10.20 -0.53
CA SER A 346 -5.63 10.35 0.71
C SER A 346 -5.40 11.83 1.05
N VAL A 347 -5.02 12.66 0.09
CA VAL A 347 -4.85 14.11 0.31
C VAL A 347 -6.17 14.76 0.70
N ALA A 348 -7.27 14.41 0.03
CA ALA A 348 -8.60 14.93 0.33
C ALA A 348 -9.06 14.54 1.74
N GLY A 349 -8.85 13.27 2.12
CA GLY A 349 -9.25 12.74 3.43
C GLY A 349 -8.40 13.27 4.59
N MET A 350 -7.10 13.52 4.35
CA MET A 350 -6.17 14.02 5.39
C MET A 350 -6.12 15.54 5.48
N SER A 351 -6.83 16.29 4.63
CA SER A 351 -6.86 17.75 4.64
C SER A 351 -7.32 18.33 5.98
N ALA A 352 -8.29 17.70 6.60
CA ALA A 352 -8.86 18.08 7.89
C ALA A 352 -7.84 18.03 9.05
N VAL A 353 -6.90 17.09 8.98
CA VAL A 353 -5.87 16.87 10.01
C VAL A 353 -4.49 17.40 9.59
N ALA A 354 -4.45 18.39 8.72
CA ALA A 354 -3.22 19.03 8.25
C ALA A 354 -2.20 18.04 7.67
N GLN A 355 -2.68 17.03 6.92
CA GLN A 355 -1.87 16.01 6.24
C GLN A 355 -0.99 15.15 7.17
N ARG A 356 -1.39 14.96 8.42
CA ARG A 356 -0.57 14.33 9.48
C ARG A 356 -0.10 12.92 9.18
N SER A 357 -0.85 12.14 8.39
CA SER A 357 -0.53 10.72 8.12
C SER A 357 -0.14 10.45 6.66
N MET A 358 0.22 11.47 5.89
CA MET A 358 0.46 11.31 4.45
C MET A 358 1.63 10.39 4.13
N ILE A 359 2.68 10.36 4.95
CA ILE A 359 3.82 9.44 4.74
C ILE A 359 3.35 7.97 4.72
N ARG A 360 2.37 7.61 5.54
CA ARG A 360 1.76 6.28 5.58
C ARG A 360 0.84 6.05 4.37
N TYR A 361 -0.04 7.02 4.07
CA TYR A 361 -0.97 6.91 2.95
C TYR A 361 -0.29 6.97 1.57
N CYS A 362 0.91 7.53 1.48
CA CYS A 362 1.74 7.50 0.27
C CYS A 362 2.46 6.15 0.05
N LEU A 363 2.54 5.25 1.04
CA LEU A 363 3.19 3.94 0.87
C LEU A 363 2.56 3.10 -0.25
N PRO A 364 1.23 2.89 -0.32
CA PRO A 364 0.59 2.20 -1.44
C PRO A 364 0.83 2.88 -2.79
N VAL A 365 0.79 4.21 -2.80
CA VAL A 365 1.07 5.01 -4.01
C VAL A 365 2.49 4.77 -4.49
N HIS A 366 3.47 4.81 -3.58
CA HIS A 366 4.88 4.57 -3.87
C HIS A 366 5.11 3.18 -4.48
N ILE A 367 4.54 2.13 -3.89
CA ILE A 367 4.68 0.75 -4.41
C ILE A 367 4.14 0.65 -5.84
N VAL A 368 2.96 1.21 -6.10
CA VAL A 368 2.35 1.18 -7.44
C VAL A 368 3.15 2.04 -8.44
N GLN A 369 3.71 3.17 -8.01
CA GLN A 369 4.59 3.99 -8.85
C GLN A 369 5.89 3.27 -9.22
N VAL A 370 6.52 2.57 -8.27
CA VAL A 370 7.71 1.74 -8.55
C VAL A 370 7.39 0.69 -9.60
N LEU A 371 6.23 0.03 -9.50
CA LEU A 371 5.78 -0.93 -10.50
C LEU A 371 5.53 -0.30 -11.87
N ALA A 372 4.86 0.86 -11.92
CA ALA A 372 4.61 1.58 -13.16
C ALA A 372 5.93 2.01 -13.83
N PHE A 373 6.88 2.51 -13.04
CA PHE A 373 8.20 2.90 -13.52
C PHE A 373 9.01 1.69 -14.05
N LEU A 374 9.03 0.57 -13.34
CA LEU A 374 9.71 -0.65 -13.80
C LEU A 374 9.14 -1.15 -15.13
N HIS A 375 7.81 -1.19 -15.22
CA HIS A 375 7.14 -1.61 -16.44
C HIS A 375 7.43 -0.64 -17.59
N TRP A 376 7.43 0.67 -17.34
CA TRP A 376 7.79 1.69 -18.29
C TRP A 376 9.24 1.52 -18.77
N ALA A 377 10.18 1.43 -17.84
CA ALA A 377 11.59 1.30 -18.15
C ALA A 377 11.92 0.04 -18.98
N LYS A 378 11.21 -1.08 -18.70
CA LYS A 378 11.38 -2.34 -19.44
C LYS A 378 10.84 -2.28 -20.86
N HIS A 379 9.75 -1.53 -21.11
CA HIS A 379 9.03 -1.54 -22.38
C HIS A 379 9.21 -0.26 -23.21
N THR A 380 10.13 0.62 -22.79
CA THR A 380 10.45 1.86 -23.51
C THR A 380 11.79 1.72 -24.21
N ASP A 381 11.83 2.13 -25.48
CA ASP A 381 13.07 2.24 -26.22
C ASP A 381 13.75 3.57 -25.88
N PHE A 382 14.92 3.48 -25.24
CA PHE A 382 15.76 4.63 -24.88
C PHE A 382 16.75 5.05 -25.99
N GLY A 383 16.57 4.54 -27.21
CA GLY A 383 17.41 4.87 -28.36
C GLY A 383 17.54 6.37 -28.65
N PHE A 384 16.58 7.16 -28.15
CA PHE A 384 16.58 8.63 -28.31
C PHE A 384 17.58 9.37 -27.41
N ILE A 385 18.16 8.71 -26.39
CA ILE A 385 19.19 9.30 -25.55
C ILE A 385 20.53 9.15 -26.29
N PRO A 386 21.25 10.25 -26.58
CA PRO A 386 22.57 10.19 -27.25
C PRO A 386 23.52 9.26 -26.46
N LEU A 387 24.31 8.46 -27.19
CA LEU A 387 25.25 7.51 -26.60
C LEU A 387 26.25 8.18 -25.65
N GLU A 388 26.65 9.39 -25.94
CA GLU A 388 27.58 10.22 -25.15
C GLU A 388 26.97 10.61 -23.78
N VAL A 389 25.67 10.84 -23.72
CA VAL A 389 24.96 11.26 -22.49
C VAL A 389 24.61 10.07 -21.58
N ARG A 390 24.42 8.87 -22.14
CA ARG A 390 24.00 7.68 -21.39
C ARG A 390 24.86 7.35 -20.16
N PRO A 391 26.21 7.38 -20.23
CA PRO A 391 27.04 7.08 -19.06
C PRO A 391 26.89 8.11 -17.93
N HIS A 392 26.80 9.40 -18.29
CA HIS A 392 26.62 10.48 -17.31
C HIS A 392 25.24 10.40 -16.66
N LEU A 393 24.18 10.24 -17.47
CA LEU A 393 22.82 10.07 -16.97
C LEU A 393 22.70 8.84 -16.07
N SER A 394 23.31 7.72 -16.45
CA SER A 394 23.31 6.49 -15.63
C SER A 394 23.99 6.70 -14.28
N ARG A 395 25.10 7.44 -14.22
CA ARG A 395 25.79 7.77 -12.95
C ARG A 395 24.93 8.66 -12.07
N VAL A 396 24.32 9.71 -12.65
CA VAL A 396 23.44 10.63 -11.91
C VAL A 396 22.22 9.88 -11.36
N LEU A 397 21.56 9.05 -12.17
CA LEU A 397 20.43 8.25 -11.72
C LEU A 397 20.80 7.23 -10.64
N LYS A 398 21.97 6.60 -10.77
CA LYS A 398 22.49 5.68 -9.76
C LYS A 398 22.75 6.41 -8.44
N LEU A 399 23.46 7.53 -8.47
CA LEU A 399 23.74 8.33 -7.27
C LEU A 399 22.45 8.86 -6.63
N GLY A 400 21.50 9.35 -7.45
CA GLY A 400 20.20 9.80 -6.98
C GLY A 400 19.40 8.67 -6.30
N TYR A 401 19.43 7.47 -6.87
CA TYR A 401 18.81 6.30 -6.26
C TYR A 401 19.47 5.92 -4.92
N GLU A 402 20.80 5.86 -4.87
CA GLU A 402 21.57 5.52 -3.68
C GLU A 402 21.29 6.52 -2.54
N LEU A 403 21.28 7.81 -2.87
CA LEU A 403 20.95 8.87 -1.91
C LEU A 403 19.50 8.76 -1.41
N LEU A 404 18.55 8.54 -2.31
CA LEU A 404 17.15 8.36 -1.94
C LEU A 404 16.95 7.14 -1.03
N ALA A 405 17.58 6.02 -1.38
CA ALA A 405 17.51 4.80 -0.57
C ALA A 405 18.13 4.99 0.81
N LEU A 406 19.25 5.72 0.91
CA LEU A 406 19.87 6.07 2.18
C LEU A 406 18.97 6.97 3.03
N VAL A 407 18.41 8.02 2.45
CA VAL A 407 17.49 8.92 3.15
C VAL A 407 16.26 8.16 3.63
N PHE A 408 15.68 7.31 2.78
CA PHE A 408 14.54 6.48 3.16
C PHE A 408 14.88 5.50 4.28
N LEU A 409 16.04 4.86 4.22
CA LEU A 409 16.50 3.97 5.28
C LEU A 409 16.63 4.69 6.62
N VAL A 410 17.27 5.87 6.64
CA VAL A 410 17.42 6.67 7.87
C VAL A 410 16.05 7.08 8.41
N LEU A 411 15.17 7.59 7.57
CA LEU A 411 13.80 7.96 7.97
C LEU A 411 13.00 6.75 8.46
N ASN A 412 13.14 5.59 7.79
CA ASN A 412 12.50 4.35 8.19
C ASN A 412 12.93 3.94 9.60
N GLN A 413 14.25 3.99 9.89
CA GLN A 413 14.77 3.63 11.21
C GLN A 413 14.30 4.60 12.31
N ILE A 414 14.31 5.91 12.04
CA ILE A 414 13.80 6.93 12.98
C ILE A 414 12.30 6.70 13.25
N LEU A 415 11.49 6.53 12.21
CA LEU A 415 10.05 6.33 12.39
C LEU A 415 9.73 4.99 13.05
N THR A 416 10.47 3.92 12.73
CA THR A 416 10.33 2.63 13.41
C THR A 416 10.66 2.73 14.89
N TRP A 417 11.78 3.39 15.21
CA TRP A 417 12.17 3.65 16.61
C TRP A 417 11.08 4.45 17.33
N ARG A 418 10.59 5.54 16.74
CA ARG A 418 9.49 6.35 17.29
C ARG A 418 8.25 5.50 17.55
N TYR A 419 7.86 4.67 16.58
CA TYR A 419 6.70 3.80 16.70
C TYR A 419 6.84 2.85 17.89
N VAL A 420 7.98 2.19 18.02
CA VAL A 420 8.27 1.27 19.15
C VAL A 420 8.24 1.99 20.50
N HIS A 421 8.66 3.24 20.56
CA HIS A 421 8.64 4.06 21.79
C HIS A 421 7.33 4.86 21.98
N HIS A 422 6.24 4.47 21.34
CA HIS A 422 4.93 5.09 21.45
C HIS A 422 4.90 6.60 21.11
N LEU A 423 5.84 7.07 20.32
CA LEU A 423 5.85 8.43 19.80
C LEU A 423 5.05 8.52 18.52
N TRP A 424 4.38 9.64 18.29
CA TRP A 424 3.61 9.86 17.06
C TRP A 424 4.51 9.77 15.82
N VAL A 425 4.08 8.99 14.82
CA VAL A 425 4.89 8.73 13.61
C VAL A 425 4.20 9.10 12.31
N ALA A 426 2.91 8.95 12.20
CA ALA A 426 2.17 9.35 10.99
C ALA A 426 0.67 9.02 11.12
#